data_61e4be2b836117932dd9777d31d0a02b
#
_entry.id   61e4be2b836117932dd9777d31d0a02b
#
_cell.length_a   1.000
_cell.length_b   1.000
_cell.length_c   1.000
_cell.angle_alpha   90.00
_cell.angle_beta   90.00
_cell.angle_gamma   90.00
#
_symmetry.space_group_name_H-M   'P 1'
#
loop_
_entity.id
_entity.type
_entity.pdbx_description
1 polymer ?
#
loop_
_entity_poly.entity_id
_entity_poly.type
_entity_poly.pdbx_seq_one_letter_code
_entity_poly.pdbx_strand_id
1 'polypeptide(L)'
;NLSNSNLREVTLDSAVLDGTDLTNTNLEDSFAYSTKFENVKIEGADFTNVYLPRDILRRFCENASGTNPLTNRKTRETLDCD
;
A
#
# COMPACT_ATOMS: atom_id res chain seq x y z
N ASN A 1 -5.02 -1.80 -12.80
CA ASN A 1 -5.62 -2.57 -11.72
C ASN A 1 -4.65 -3.64 -11.23
N LEU A 2 -4.17 -3.48 -10.00
CA LEU A 2 -3.25 -4.42 -9.38
C LEU A 2 -3.87 -5.16 -8.20
N SER A 3 -5.21 -5.15 -8.12
CA SER A 3 -5.87 -5.79 -7.00
C SER A 3 -5.52 -7.28 -6.92
N ASN A 4 -5.42 -7.78 -5.69
CA ASN A 4 -5.09 -9.17 -5.39
C ASN A 4 -3.73 -9.63 -5.90
N SER A 5 -2.82 -8.69 -6.21
CA SER A 5 -1.49 -9.01 -6.71
C SER A 5 -0.51 -9.23 -5.57
N ASN A 6 0.55 -9.97 -5.86
CA ASN A 6 1.67 -10.12 -4.95
C ASN A 6 2.82 -9.23 -5.46
N LEU A 7 3.05 -8.12 -4.76
CA LEU A 7 4.10 -7.17 -5.10
C LEU A 7 5.17 -7.10 -4.02
N ARG A 8 5.38 -8.20 -3.31
CA ARG A 8 6.42 -8.25 -2.29
C ARG A 8 7.78 -8.01 -2.91
N GLU A 9 8.60 -7.20 -2.23
CA GLU A 9 9.98 -6.96 -2.60
C GLU A 9 10.16 -6.32 -3.98
N VAL A 10 9.10 -5.69 -4.49
CA VAL A 10 9.14 -5.03 -5.80
C VAL A 10 9.65 -3.60 -5.63
N THR A 11 10.44 -3.13 -6.59
CA THR A 11 10.87 -1.74 -6.60
C THR A 11 9.89 -0.92 -7.42
N LEU A 12 9.20 0.01 -6.74
CA LEU A 12 8.22 0.87 -7.38
C LEU A 12 8.69 2.33 -7.43
N ASP A 13 9.95 2.58 -7.11
CA ASP A 13 10.48 3.94 -7.12
C ASP A 13 10.32 4.56 -8.50
N SER A 14 9.81 5.79 -8.51
CA SER A 14 9.54 6.55 -9.72
C SER A 14 8.36 6.03 -10.54
N ALA A 15 7.63 5.03 -10.05
CA ALA A 15 6.43 4.56 -10.74
C ALA A 15 5.29 5.54 -10.50
N VAL A 16 4.34 5.58 -11.43
CA VAL A 16 3.13 6.39 -11.29
C VAL A 16 1.96 5.44 -11.19
N LEU A 17 1.37 5.37 -10.00
CA LEU A 17 0.25 4.46 -9.72
C LEU A 17 -1.05 5.22 -9.50
N ASP A 18 -1.14 6.44 -10.03
CA ASP A 18 -2.33 7.28 -9.85
C ASP A 18 -3.56 6.57 -10.39
N GLY A 19 -4.61 6.54 -9.58
CA GLY A 19 -5.87 5.89 -9.94
C GLY A 19 -5.84 4.37 -9.94
N THR A 20 -4.76 3.77 -9.47
CA THR A 20 -4.61 2.32 -9.46
C THR A 20 -5.40 1.70 -8.31
N ASP A 21 -5.97 0.55 -8.54
CA ASP A 21 -6.67 -0.23 -7.52
C ASP A 21 -5.68 -1.24 -6.92
N LEU A 22 -5.33 -1.03 -5.64
CA LEU A 22 -4.41 -1.90 -4.90
C LEU A 22 -5.15 -2.73 -3.87
N THR A 23 -6.44 -2.93 -4.02
CA THR A 23 -7.25 -3.70 -3.09
C THR A 23 -6.66 -5.09 -2.89
N ASN A 24 -6.45 -5.48 -1.64
CA ASN A 24 -5.92 -6.79 -1.27
C ASN A 24 -4.56 -7.12 -1.85
N THR A 25 -3.79 -6.12 -2.24
CA THR A 25 -2.44 -6.33 -2.78
C THR A 25 -1.46 -6.49 -1.62
N ASN A 26 -0.50 -7.40 -1.77
CA ASN A 26 0.58 -7.55 -0.80
C ASN A 26 1.82 -6.82 -1.30
N LEU A 27 2.20 -5.74 -0.59
CA LEU A 27 3.34 -4.89 -0.95
C LEU A 27 4.48 -5.02 0.06
N GLU A 28 4.43 -6.04 0.90
CA GLU A 28 5.41 -6.23 1.97
C GLU A 28 6.84 -6.14 1.44
N ASP A 29 7.67 -5.35 2.13
CA ASP A 29 9.09 -5.16 1.80
C ASP A 29 9.36 -4.53 0.43
N SER A 30 8.35 -3.91 -0.19
CA SER A 30 8.57 -3.22 -1.45
C SER A 30 9.15 -1.82 -1.22
N PHE A 31 9.75 -1.27 -2.27
CA PHE A 31 10.36 0.06 -2.23
C PHE A 31 9.49 1.02 -3.02
N ALA A 32 8.93 2.03 -2.36
CA ALA A 32 7.96 2.92 -2.99
C ALA A 32 8.18 4.38 -2.60
N TYR A 33 9.42 4.77 -2.31
CA TYR A 33 9.68 6.08 -1.74
C TYR A 33 9.31 7.22 -2.70
N SER A 34 9.64 7.09 -3.96
CA SER A 34 9.36 8.13 -4.96
C SER A 34 8.18 7.79 -5.85
N THR A 35 7.35 6.85 -5.42
CA THR A 35 6.17 6.44 -6.18
C THR A 35 5.05 7.46 -5.99
N LYS A 36 4.27 7.69 -7.04
CA LYS A 36 3.09 8.56 -6.97
C LYS A 36 1.84 7.72 -6.79
N PHE A 37 1.04 8.08 -5.80
CA PHE A 37 -0.12 7.29 -5.38
C PHE A 37 -1.38 8.15 -5.25
N GLU A 38 -1.74 8.94 -6.22
CA GLU A 38 -2.95 9.74 -6.10
C GLU A 38 -4.19 8.91 -6.44
N ASN A 39 -5.24 9.04 -5.63
CA ASN A 39 -6.54 8.41 -5.88
C ASN A 39 -6.44 6.89 -6.01
N VAL A 40 -5.58 6.26 -5.21
CA VAL A 40 -5.46 4.80 -5.20
C VAL A 40 -6.44 4.22 -4.19
N LYS A 41 -6.89 3.00 -4.46
CA LYS A 41 -7.69 2.22 -3.51
C LYS A 41 -6.76 1.26 -2.79
N ILE A 42 -6.81 1.27 -1.46
CA ILE A 42 -5.87 0.48 -0.67
C ILE A 42 -6.56 -0.47 0.32
N GLU A 43 -7.86 -0.66 0.20
CA GLU A 43 -8.59 -1.54 1.11
C GLU A 43 -7.98 -2.94 1.11
N GLY A 44 -7.58 -3.43 2.27
CA GLY A 44 -6.98 -4.74 2.39
C GLY A 44 -5.54 -4.84 1.90
N ALA A 45 -4.92 -3.74 1.47
CA ALA A 45 -3.53 -3.77 1.04
C ALA A 45 -2.60 -3.94 2.24
N ASP A 46 -1.49 -4.66 2.04
CA ASP A 46 -0.49 -4.90 3.09
C ASP A 46 0.77 -4.09 2.75
N PHE A 47 1.07 -3.10 3.61
CA PHE A 47 2.21 -2.21 3.44
C PHE A 47 3.30 -2.48 4.48
N THR A 48 3.39 -3.70 4.98
CA THR A 48 4.39 -4.05 5.99
C THR A 48 5.80 -3.76 5.47
N ASN A 49 6.57 -2.99 6.23
CA ASN A 49 7.94 -2.62 5.88
C ASN A 49 8.06 -1.86 4.55
N VAL A 50 6.99 -1.18 4.12
CA VAL A 50 7.05 -0.32 2.95
C VAL A 50 7.36 1.09 3.42
N TYR A 51 8.42 1.68 2.88
CA TYR A 51 8.80 3.04 3.25
C TYR A 51 8.04 4.03 2.37
N LEU A 52 7.22 4.85 3.00
CA LEU A 52 6.39 5.84 2.30
C LEU A 52 6.74 7.24 2.80
N PRO A 53 6.70 8.26 1.92
CA PRO A 53 6.82 9.64 2.38
C PRO A 53 5.71 9.95 3.37
N ARG A 54 6.00 10.88 4.30
CA ARG A 54 5.08 11.17 5.41
C ARG A 54 3.71 11.64 4.93
N ASP A 55 3.64 12.44 3.90
CA ASP A 55 2.37 12.95 3.40
C ASP A 55 1.51 11.83 2.79
N ILE A 56 2.14 10.89 2.09
CA ILE A 56 1.46 9.74 1.53
C ILE A 56 0.97 8.83 2.66
N LEU A 57 1.84 8.59 3.65
CA LEU A 57 1.48 7.75 4.79
C LEU A 57 0.26 8.31 5.52
N ARG A 58 0.25 9.63 5.75
CA ARG A 58 -0.89 10.27 6.42
C ARG A 58 -2.17 10.08 5.63
N ARG A 59 -2.11 10.28 4.32
CA ARG A 59 -3.28 10.12 3.46
C ARG A 59 -3.80 8.69 3.47
N PHE A 60 -2.89 7.73 3.40
CA PHE A 60 -3.26 6.32 3.43
C PHE A 60 -3.89 5.96 4.78
N CYS A 61 -3.35 6.48 5.87
CA CYS A 61 -3.91 6.19 7.20
C CYS A 61 -5.34 6.72 7.34
N GLU A 62 -5.67 7.81 6.67
CA GLU A 62 -7.03 8.35 6.70
C GLU A 62 -8.02 7.45 5.99
N ASN A 63 -7.56 6.66 5.03
CA ASN A 63 -8.41 5.81 4.20
C ASN A 63 -8.20 4.31 4.44
N ALA A 64 -7.33 3.95 5.37
CA ALA A 64 -6.97 2.55 5.57
C ALA A 64 -8.15 1.76 6.15
N SER A 65 -8.47 0.65 5.50
CA SER A 65 -9.53 -0.25 5.97
C SER A 65 -9.26 -1.65 5.42
N GLY A 66 -9.95 -2.63 5.99
CA GLY A 66 -9.88 -4.00 5.52
C GLY A 66 -8.68 -4.76 6.05
N THR A 67 -8.63 -6.02 5.67
CA THR A 67 -7.60 -6.97 6.09
C THR A 67 -7.11 -7.70 4.85
N ASN A 68 -5.79 -7.85 4.74
CA ASN A 68 -5.23 -8.56 3.59
C ASN A 68 -5.58 -10.05 3.69
N PRO A 69 -6.16 -10.63 2.65
CA PRO A 69 -6.60 -12.03 2.72
C PRO A 69 -5.44 -13.04 2.76
N LEU A 70 -4.26 -12.66 2.29
CA LEU A 70 -3.11 -13.56 2.30
C LEU A 70 -2.32 -13.49 3.59
N THR A 71 -2.07 -12.28 4.08
CA THR A 71 -1.23 -12.09 5.27
C THR A 71 -2.07 -12.04 6.55
N ASN A 72 -3.37 -11.82 6.42
CA ASN A 72 -4.30 -11.68 7.53
C ASN A 72 -3.98 -10.46 8.42
N ARG A 73 -3.27 -9.48 7.88
CA ARG A 73 -2.93 -8.25 8.59
C ARG A 73 -3.86 -7.14 8.16
N LYS A 74 -4.25 -6.30 9.11
CA LYS A 74 -5.09 -5.15 8.81
C LYS A 74 -4.26 -4.06 8.13
N THR A 75 -4.82 -3.44 7.11
CA THR A 75 -4.12 -2.38 6.36
C THR A 75 -3.60 -1.30 7.29
N ARG A 76 -4.43 -0.84 8.26
CA ARG A 76 -3.99 0.19 9.21
C ARG A 76 -2.77 -0.24 10.01
N GLU A 77 -2.72 -1.51 10.40
CA GLU A 77 -1.59 -2.02 11.18
C GLU A 77 -0.33 -2.07 10.34
N THR A 78 -0.45 -2.43 9.05
CA THR A 78 0.72 -2.53 8.18
C THR A 78 1.31 -1.16 7.88
N LEU A 79 0.48 -0.11 7.91
CA LEU A 79 0.93 1.27 7.72
C LEU A 79 1.45 1.90 9.01
N ASP A 80 1.30 1.19 10.12
CA ASP A 80 1.68 1.70 11.44
C ASP A 80 0.93 2.99 11.79
N CYS A 81 -0.36 3.02 11.48
CA CYS A 81 -1.22 4.16 11.81
C CYS A 81 -1.55 4.13 13.30
N ASP A 82 -1.57 5.29 13.91
CA ASP A 82 -1.98 5.42 15.31
C ASP A 82 -3.48 5.52 15.46
#